data_ba4cc59c924b78c959d77670723720d6
#
_entry.id   ba4cc59c924b78c959d77670723720d6
#
_cell.length_a   1.000
_cell.length_b   1.000
_cell.length_c   1.000
_cell.angle_alpha   90.00
_cell.angle_beta   90.00
_cell.angle_gamma   90.00
#
_symmetry.space_group_name_H-M   'P 1'
#
loop_
_entity.id
_entity.type
_entity.pdbx_description
1 polymer ?
#
loop_
_entity_poly.entity_id
_entity_poly.type
_entity_poly.pdbx_seq_one_letter_code
_entity_poly.pdbx_strand_id
1 'polypeptide(L)'
;MLGICILLLNLYYVYAIIVTYLYGKDFPHWFGSIGDSFYTLFQIMTFESWSMGIVRPVMEVHPHAWIIFVSFLLIASYIILNIAIGVIVDCVGEIRVKEEKDGEAVLLNKMQSLEQEIIELKQLLKIKITNDKT
;
A
#
# COMPACT_ATOMS: atom_id res chain seq x y z
N MET A 1 -5.62 -0.69 7.19
CA MET A 1 -5.95 -0.88 5.75
C MET A 1 -7.45 -0.81 5.47
N LEU A 2 -8.30 -1.60 6.13
CA LEU A 2 -9.76 -1.62 5.88
C LEU A 2 -10.44 -0.25 6.00
N GLY A 3 -10.08 0.55 7.00
CA GLY A 3 -10.66 1.89 7.20
C GLY A 3 -10.43 2.87 6.04
N ILE A 4 -9.27 2.79 5.38
CA ILE A 4 -8.94 3.67 4.24
C ILE A 4 -9.74 3.26 3.01
N CYS A 5 -9.96 1.95 2.80
CA CYS A 5 -10.82 1.46 1.72
C CYS A 5 -12.28 1.90 1.91
N ILE A 6 -12.79 1.88 3.13
CA ILE A 6 -14.12 2.36 3.47
C ILE A 6 -14.23 3.87 3.20
N LEU A 7 -13.20 4.63 3.53
CA LEU A 7 -13.16 6.08 3.27
C LEU A 7 -13.15 6.37 1.76
N LEU A 8 -12.41 5.62 0.97
CA LEU A 8 -12.42 5.73 -0.48
C LEU A 8 -13.80 5.41 -1.08
N LEU A 9 -14.44 4.33 -0.63
CA LEU A 9 -15.80 3.97 -1.05
C LEU A 9 -16.82 5.05 -0.70
N ASN A 10 -16.71 5.65 0.50
CA ASN A 10 -17.57 6.75 0.92
C ASN A 10 -17.36 7.98 0.02
N LEU A 11 -16.10 8.33 -0.29
CA LEU A 11 -15.79 9.41 -1.22
C LEU A 11 -16.46 9.18 -2.59
N TYR A 12 -16.31 7.98 -3.16
CA TYR A 12 -16.95 7.61 -4.41
C TYR A 12 -18.46 7.77 -4.37
N TYR A 13 -19.08 7.28 -3.31
CA TYR A 13 -20.53 7.36 -3.15
C TYR A 13 -21.03 8.79 -3.10
N VAL A 14 -20.38 9.66 -2.34
CA VAL A 14 -20.74 11.08 -2.24
C VAL A 14 -20.58 11.78 -3.58
N TYR A 15 -19.47 11.59 -4.27
CA TYR A 15 -19.25 12.19 -5.58
C TYR A 15 -20.19 11.62 -6.65
N ALA A 16 -20.50 10.33 -6.62
CA ALA A 16 -21.46 9.73 -7.53
C ALA A 16 -22.85 10.38 -7.41
N ILE A 17 -23.33 10.62 -6.20
CA ILE A 17 -24.58 11.34 -5.97
C ILE A 17 -24.51 12.76 -6.55
N ILE A 18 -23.43 13.49 -6.27
CA ILE A 18 -23.23 14.87 -6.72
C ILE A 18 -23.26 14.94 -8.25
N VAL A 19 -22.47 14.12 -8.95
CA VAL A 19 -22.39 14.17 -10.42
C VAL A 19 -23.66 13.65 -11.08
N THR A 20 -24.33 12.66 -10.49
CA THR A 20 -25.66 12.19 -10.98
C THR A 20 -26.68 13.30 -10.89
N TYR A 21 -26.74 14.03 -9.78
CA TYR A 21 -27.68 15.10 -9.57
C TYR A 21 -27.40 16.31 -10.50
N LEU A 22 -26.14 16.68 -10.66
CA LEU A 22 -25.74 17.87 -11.43
C LEU A 22 -25.74 17.62 -12.94
N TYR A 23 -25.29 16.46 -13.39
CA TYR A 23 -24.99 16.21 -14.80
C TYR A 23 -25.83 15.08 -15.41
N GLY A 24 -26.59 14.33 -14.61
CA GLY A 24 -27.32 13.17 -15.08
C GLY A 24 -28.40 13.47 -16.15
N LYS A 25 -28.97 14.68 -16.14
CA LYS A 25 -29.97 15.10 -17.16
C LYS A 25 -29.32 15.37 -18.51
N ASP A 26 -28.19 16.04 -18.52
CA ASP A 26 -27.51 16.49 -19.74
C ASP A 26 -26.59 15.40 -20.31
N PHE A 27 -26.07 14.55 -19.44
CA PHE A 27 -25.16 13.45 -19.78
C PHE A 27 -25.61 12.11 -19.18
N PRO A 28 -26.80 11.61 -19.56
CA PRO A 28 -27.34 10.37 -18.99
C PRO A 28 -26.48 9.14 -19.26
N HIS A 29 -25.70 9.17 -20.34
CA HIS A 29 -24.76 8.09 -20.67
C HIS A 29 -23.66 7.90 -19.63
N TRP A 30 -23.21 8.95 -18.96
CA TRP A 30 -22.15 8.90 -17.96
C TRP A 30 -22.65 9.03 -16.52
N PHE A 31 -23.75 9.77 -16.32
CA PHE A 31 -24.23 10.17 -15.00
C PHE A 31 -25.73 9.94 -14.80
N GLY A 32 -26.38 9.14 -15.66
CA GLY A 32 -27.81 8.90 -15.62
C GLY A 32 -28.29 8.12 -14.40
N SER A 33 -27.41 7.33 -13.81
CA SER A 33 -27.65 6.63 -12.56
C SER A 33 -26.42 6.71 -11.63
N ILE A 34 -26.63 6.36 -10.35
CA ILE A 34 -25.50 6.28 -9.40
C ILE A 34 -24.47 5.24 -9.88
N GLY A 35 -24.93 4.13 -10.48
CA GLY A 35 -24.05 3.09 -11.02
C GLY A 35 -23.19 3.58 -12.18
N ASP A 36 -23.80 4.29 -13.14
CA ASP A 36 -23.08 4.90 -14.27
C ASP A 36 -22.07 5.93 -13.79
N SER A 37 -22.47 6.75 -12.81
CA SER A 37 -21.60 7.74 -12.18
C SER A 37 -20.41 7.10 -11.47
N PHE A 38 -20.63 5.99 -10.76
CA PHE A 38 -19.57 5.22 -10.12
C PHE A 38 -18.55 4.71 -11.15
N TYR A 39 -19.02 4.12 -12.23
CA TYR A 39 -18.15 3.62 -13.30
C TYR A 39 -17.36 4.76 -13.96
N THR A 40 -18.05 5.87 -14.26
CA THR A 40 -17.43 7.05 -14.88
C THR A 40 -16.39 7.68 -13.95
N LEU A 41 -16.67 7.79 -12.64
CA LEU A 41 -15.69 8.27 -11.66
C LEU A 41 -14.51 7.31 -11.54
N PHE A 42 -14.73 5.99 -11.64
CA PHE A 42 -13.66 5.01 -11.68
C PHE A 42 -12.76 5.21 -12.90
N GLN A 43 -13.34 5.41 -14.08
CA GLN A 43 -12.62 5.72 -15.31
C GLN A 43 -11.80 7.01 -15.17
N ILE A 44 -12.38 8.06 -14.59
CA ILE A 44 -11.70 9.34 -14.32
C ILE A 44 -10.50 9.12 -13.38
N MET A 45 -10.66 8.31 -12.33
CA MET A 45 -9.59 8.03 -11.37
C MET A 45 -8.42 7.25 -12.00
N THR A 46 -8.69 6.39 -12.98
CA THR A 46 -7.64 5.68 -13.73
C THR A 46 -6.92 6.57 -14.76
N PHE A 47 -7.31 7.83 -14.85
CA PHE A 47 -6.82 8.81 -15.83
C PHE A 47 -7.07 8.41 -17.29
N GLU A 48 -7.94 7.44 -17.53
CA GLU A 48 -8.30 7.04 -18.88
C GLU A 48 -9.26 8.05 -19.52
N SER A 49 -8.75 8.80 -20.50
CA SER A 49 -9.52 9.78 -21.30
C SER A 49 -10.35 10.77 -20.48
N TRP A 50 -10.01 10.95 -19.19
CA TRP A 50 -10.82 11.70 -18.24
C TRP A 50 -11.05 13.16 -18.68
N SER A 51 -10.00 13.83 -19.17
CA SER A 51 -10.10 15.24 -19.53
C SER A 51 -10.83 15.44 -20.87
N MET A 52 -10.34 14.81 -21.93
CA MET A 52 -10.86 15.01 -23.29
C MET A 52 -12.15 14.24 -23.54
N GLY A 53 -12.28 13.04 -22.97
CA GLY A 53 -13.43 12.18 -23.20
C GLY A 53 -14.64 12.50 -22.34
N ILE A 54 -14.44 13.00 -21.13
CA ILE A 54 -15.55 13.19 -20.16
C ILE A 54 -15.63 14.63 -19.69
N VAL A 55 -14.56 15.18 -19.06
CA VAL A 55 -14.66 16.46 -18.36
C VAL A 55 -14.88 17.64 -19.31
N ARG A 56 -14.16 17.69 -20.44
CA ARG A 56 -14.32 18.78 -21.42
C ARG A 56 -15.70 18.81 -22.07
N PRO A 57 -16.31 17.71 -22.55
CA PRO A 57 -17.69 17.71 -22.99
C PRO A 57 -18.67 18.21 -21.93
N VAL A 58 -18.48 17.82 -20.67
CA VAL A 58 -19.33 18.31 -19.56
C VAL A 58 -19.14 19.81 -19.36
N MET A 59 -17.90 20.32 -19.48
CA MET A 59 -17.59 21.75 -19.34
C MET A 59 -18.19 22.63 -20.48
N GLU A 60 -18.46 22.07 -21.65
CA GLU A 60 -19.15 22.81 -22.72
C GLU A 60 -20.54 23.25 -22.30
N VAL A 61 -21.23 22.44 -21.47
CA VAL A 61 -22.55 22.75 -20.93
C VAL A 61 -22.44 23.39 -19.52
N HIS A 62 -21.51 22.88 -18.70
CA HIS A 62 -21.29 23.30 -17.31
C HIS A 62 -19.85 23.78 -17.11
N PRO A 63 -19.51 25.05 -17.38
CA PRO A 63 -18.13 25.54 -17.37
C PRO A 63 -17.35 25.33 -16.05
N HIS A 64 -18.06 25.22 -14.92
CA HIS A 64 -17.46 25.02 -13.59
C HIS A 64 -17.30 23.53 -13.18
N ALA A 65 -17.71 22.61 -14.06
CA ALA A 65 -17.63 21.16 -13.76
C ALA A 65 -16.22 20.68 -13.41
N TRP A 66 -15.19 21.30 -13.97
CA TRP A 66 -13.79 20.96 -13.69
C TRP A 66 -13.45 20.99 -12.20
N ILE A 67 -14.06 21.87 -11.41
CA ILE A 67 -13.83 22.00 -9.97
C ILE A 67 -14.18 20.68 -9.26
N ILE A 68 -15.33 20.10 -9.61
CA ILE A 68 -15.80 18.85 -9.01
C ILE A 68 -14.91 17.70 -9.41
N PHE A 69 -14.57 17.56 -10.69
CA PHE A 69 -13.75 16.46 -11.16
C PHE A 69 -12.30 16.56 -10.67
N VAL A 70 -11.71 17.75 -10.67
CA VAL A 70 -10.36 17.95 -10.16
C VAL A 70 -10.31 17.74 -8.64
N SER A 71 -11.29 18.23 -7.88
CA SER A 71 -11.34 17.97 -6.43
C SER A 71 -11.46 16.48 -6.13
N PHE A 72 -12.30 15.75 -6.88
CA PHE A 72 -12.39 14.30 -6.77
C PHE A 72 -11.04 13.63 -7.02
N LEU A 73 -10.38 13.97 -8.13
CA LEU A 73 -9.08 13.40 -8.49
C LEU A 73 -8.01 13.65 -7.42
N LEU A 74 -7.93 14.88 -6.90
CA LEU A 74 -6.94 15.22 -5.87
C LEU A 74 -7.17 14.42 -4.59
N ILE A 75 -8.42 14.33 -4.13
CA ILE A 75 -8.74 13.61 -2.88
C ILE A 75 -8.56 12.10 -3.08
N ALA A 76 -9.07 11.54 -4.20
CA ALA A 76 -8.94 10.12 -4.50
C ALA A 76 -7.47 9.70 -4.65
N SER A 77 -6.67 10.48 -5.39
CA SER A 77 -5.24 10.23 -5.56
C SER A 77 -4.47 10.28 -4.23
N TYR A 78 -4.81 11.24 -3.36
CA TYR A 78 -4.22 11.32 -2.03
C TYR A 78 -4.52 10.07 -1.18
N ILE A 79 -5.76 9.58 -1.21
CA ILE A 79 -6.16 8.37 -0.49
C ILE A 79 -5.42 7.15 -1.04
N ILE A 80 -5.35 6.99 -2.37
CA ILE A 80 -4.68 5.87 -3.02
C ILE A 80 -3.18 5.87 -2.72
N LEU A 81 -2.54 7.05 -2.75
CA LEU A 81 -1.13 7.17 -2.40
C LEU A 81 -0.87 6.72 -0.96
N ASN A 82 -1.74 7.08 -0.02
CA ASN A 82 -1.61 6.66 1.37
C ASN A 82 -1.79 5.13 1.53
N ILE A 83 -2.68 4.51 0.75
CA ILE A 83 -2.82 3.05 0.71
C ILE A 83 -1.53 2.41 0.19
N ALA A 84 -0.99 2.91 -0.92
CA ALA A 84 0.24 2.39 -1.51
C ALA A 84 1.43 2.49 -0.55
N ILE A 85 1.61 3.65 0.10
CA ILE A 85 2.66 3.84 1.11
C ILE A 85 2.47 2.87 2.29
N GLY A 86 1.24 2.70 2.78
CA GLY A 86 0.94 1.76 3.86
C GLY A 86 1.33 0.33 3.50
N VAL A 87 0.99 -0.15 2.30
CA VAL A 87 1.37 -1.49 1.83
C VAL A 87 2.90 -1.64 1.75
N ILE A 88 3.59 -0.63 1.22
CA ILE A 88 5.06 -0.66 1.11
C ILE A 88 5.71 -0.74 2.50
N VAL A 89 5.24 0.08 3.45
CA VAL A 89 5.78 0.09 4.82
C VAL A 89 5.56 -1.26 5.50
N ASP A 90 4.37 -1.86 5.36
CA ASP A 90 4.07 -3.18 5.93
C ASP A 90 4.98 -4.26 5.33
N CYS A 91 5.15 -4.28 3.99
CA CYS A 91 6.05 -5.23 3.32
C CYS A 91 7.51 -5.08 3.75
N VAL A 92 8.01 -3.84 3.84
CA VAL A 92 9.39 -3.58 4.29
C VAL A 92 9.57 -3.98 5.76
N GLY A 93 8.55 -3.76 6.59
CA GLY A 93 8.56 -4.17 8.00
C GLY A 93 8.69 -5.69 8.15
N GLU A 94 7.92 -6.46 7.40
CA GLU A 94 8.00 -7.93 7.42
C GLU A 94 9.36 -8.47 6.98
N ILE A 95 9.96 -7.87 5.94
CA ILE A 95 11.30 -8.25 5.46
C ILE A 95 12.35 -8.00 6.54
N ARG A 96 12.33 -6.84 7.19
CA ARG A 96 13.29 -6.50 8.27
C ARG A 96 13.20 -7.46 9.45
N VAL A 97 11.98 -7.77 9.91
CA VAL A 97 11.78 -8.73 11.01
C VAL A 97 12.30 -10.12 10.65
N LYS A 98 12.16 -10.53 9.39
CA LYS A 98 12.68 -11.82 8.92
C LYS A 98 14.21 -11.82 8.88
N GLU A 99 14.85 -10.77 8.34
CA GLU A 99 16.30 -10.65 8.29
C GLU A 99 16.91 -10.61 9.71
N GLU A 100 16.27 -9.94 10.65
CA GLU A 100 16.70 -9.88 12.05
C GLU A 100 16.67 -11.27 12.71
N LYS A 101 15.59 -12.03 12.54
CA LYS A 101 15.47 -13.40 13.05
C LYS A 101 16.49 -14.37 12.42
N ASP A 102 16.71 -14.25 11.13
CA ASP A 102 17.69 -15.07 10.42
C ASP A 102 19.13 -14.72 10.90
N GLY A 103 19.40 -13.45 11.14
CA GLY A 103 20.65 -12.96 11.72
C GLY A 103 20.90 -13.49 13.14
N GLU A 104 19.87 -13.43 14.02
CA GLU A 104 19.95 -13.98 15.38
C GLU A 104 20.20 -15.50 15.37
N ALA A 105 19.52 -16.24 14.49
CA ALA A 105 19.72 -17.69 14.37
C ALA A 105 21.16 -18.05 13.94
N VAL A 106 21.75 -17.29 13.01
CA VAL A 106 23.14 -17.45 12.59
C VAL A 106 24.12 -17.14 13.73
N LEU A 107 23.87 -16.07 14.49
CA LEU A 107 24.70 -15.72 15.65
C LEU A 107 24.64 -16.79 16.75
N LEU A 108 23.44 -17.29 17.07
CA LEU A 108 23.25 -18.36 18.05
C LEU A 108 24.00 -19.64 17.64
N ASN A 109 23.91 -20.05 16.39
CA ASN A 109 24.63 -21.22 15.87
C ASN A 109 26.17 -21.03 15.97
N LYS A 110 26.68 -19.83 15.66
CA LYS A 110 28.10 -19.50 15.81
C LYS A 110 28.54 -19.52 17.26
N MET A 111 27.76 -18.99 18.17
CA MET A 111 28.04 -19.03 19.60
C MET A 111 28.13 -20.47 20.13
N GLN A 112 27.19 -21.32 19.74
CA GLN A 112 27.19 -22.75 20.12
C GLN A 112 28.41 -23.49 19.58
N SER A 113 28.81 -23.23 18.32
CA SER A 113 30.03 -23.86 17.77
C SER A 113 31.30 -23.41 18.48
N LEU A 114 31.41 -22.13 18.83
CA LEU A 114 32.53 -21.61 19.59
C LEU A 114 32.56 -22.19 21.01
N GLU A 115 31.42 -22.38 21.63
CA GLU A 115 31.34 -23.00 22.96
C GLU A 115 31.83 -24.45 22.93
N GLN A 116 31.46 -25.20 21.90
CA GLN A 116 31.94 -26.56 21.68
C GLN A 116 33.48 -26.60 21.47
N GLU A 117 34.04 -25.75 20.63
CA GLU A 117 35.47 -25.64 20.41
C GLU A 117 36.23 -25.33 21.70
N ILE A 118 35.69 -24.43 22.53
CA ILE A 118 36.29 -24.11 23.84
C ILE A 118 36.27 -25.33 24.77
N ILE A 119 35.22 -26.11 24.78
CA ILE A 119 35.12 -27.33 25.60
C ILE A 119 36.12 -28.38 25.12
N GLU A 120 36.25 -28.59 23.81
CA GLU A 120 37.24 -29.51 23.26
C GLU A 120 38.69 -29.10 23.58
N LEU A 121 39.03 -27.82 23.42
CA LEU A 121 40.33 -27.27 23.76
C LEU A 121 40.63 -27.43 25.25
N LYS A 122 39.69 -27.20 26.15
CA LYS A 122 39.85 -27.44 27.59
C LYS A 122 40.12 -28.91 27.91
N GLN A 123 39.42 -29.83 27.21
CA GLN A 123 39.63 -31.28 27.39
C GLN A 123 41.06 -31.69 26.94
N LEU A 124 41.50 -31.24 25.76
CA LEU A 124 42.82 -31.51 25.23
C LEU A 124 43.92 -30.96 26.14
N LEU A 125 43.77 -29.75 26.65
CA LEU A 125 44.69 -29.15 27.60
C LEU A 125 44.77 -29.97 28.89
N LYS A 126 43.64 -30.46 29.42
CA LYS A 126 43.59 -31.28 30.62
C LYS A 126 44.33 -32.62 30.44
N ILE A 127 44.14 -33.26 29.28
CA ILE A 127 44.87 -34.50 28.92
C ILE A 127 46.36 -34.29 28.80
N LYS A 128 46.79 -33.18 28.16
CA LYS A 128 48.20 -32.83 27.98
C LYS A 128 48.89 -32.57 29.32
N ILE A 129 48.26 -31.83 30.23
CA ILE A 129 48.81 -31.55 31.56
C ILE A 129 48.90 -32.80 32.42
N THR A 130 47.99 -33.78 32.22
CA THR A 130 48.02 -35.06 32.95
C THR A 130 49.13 -35.95 32.43
N ASN A 131 49.43 -35.97 31.10
CA ASN A 131 50.52 -36.74 30.52
C ASN A 131 51.91 -36.14 30.83
N ASP A 132 52.06 -34.85 31.02
CA ASP A 132 53.35 -34.22 31.37
C ASP A 132 53.76 -34.42 32.86
N LYS A 133 52.86 -34.97 33.66
CA LYS A 133 53.12 -35.24 35.10
C LYS A 133 53.47 -36.70 35.41
N THR A 134 53.50 -37.57 34.38
CA THR A 134 53.90 -38.99 34.50
C THR A 134 55.23 -39.21 33.87
#